data_bbf4975c0086cb27d49c815f59d0d222
#
_entry.id   bbf4975c0086cb27d49c815f59d0d222
#
_cell.length_a   1.000
_cell.length_b   1.000
_cell.length_c   1.000
_cell.angle_alpha   90.00
_cell.angle_beta   90.00
_cell.angle_gamma   90.00
#
_symmetry.space_group_name_H-M   'P 1'
#
loop_
_entity.id
_entity.type
_entity.pdbx_description
1 polymer ?
#
loop_
_entity_poly.entity_id
_entity_poly.type
_entity_poly.pdbx_seq_one_letter_code
_entity_poly.pdbx_strand_id
1 'polypeptide(L)'
;DSVMTCHSNYTAFDPGRGRWPASLSHNIVTKLLRDQLGYEGLAMTDDLDMGAILNEVTFEQAIQEAVRAGNDLVMICHRLEMVELARQHLEGVEGPALHDALVRIERTKKRLVKPDAFSLDRFAAINKEIWDLRVATLGEEGARQLSVEDGKRSPVELY
;
A
#
# COMPACT_ATOMS: atom_id res chain seq x y z
N ASP A 1 6.29 -11.89 1.29
CA ASP A 1 5.51 -11.92 2.54
C ASP A 1 4.30 -10.95 2.52
N SER A 2 4.32 -9.90 1.72
CA SER A 2 3.19 -8.99 1.52
C SER A 2 3.05 -8.55 0.06
N VAL A 3 1.83 -8.19 -0.33
CA VAL A 3 1.48 -7.61 -1.64
C VAL A 3 0.80 -6.26 -1.40
N MET A 4 1.19 -5.25 -2.15
CA MET A 4 0.50 -3.97 -2.19
C MET A 4 -0.50 -3.95 -3.35
N THR A 5 -1.77 -3.68 -3.05
CA THR A 5 -2.82 -3.56 -4.06
C THR A 5 -2.87 -2.13 -4.58
N CYS A 6 -2.87 -1.97 -5.91
CA CYS A 6 -2.86 -0.66 -6.56
C CYS A 6 -4.29 -0.07 -6.72
N HIS A 7 -4.36 1.20 -7.09
CA HIS A 7 -5.63 1.90 -7.35
C HIS A 7 -6.03 1.90 -8.84
N SER A 8 -5.37 1.09 -9.67
CA SER A 8 -5.75 0.95 -11.07
C SER A 8 -7.16 0.38 -11.22
N ASN A 9 -7.86 0.79 -12.27
CA ASN A 9 -9.17 0.23 -12.60
C ASN A 9 -9.03 -0.90 -13.64
N TYR A 10 -9.70 -2.00 -13.37
CA TYR A 10 -9.76 -3.17 -14.26
C TYR A 10 -11.22 -3.53 -14.55
N THR A 11 -11.79 -2.92 -15.57
CA THR A 11 -13.21 -3.06 -15.93
C THR A 11 -13.68 -4.50 -16.17
N ALA A 12 -12.76 -5.41 -16.54
CA ALA A 12 -13.07 -6.82 -16.73
C ALA A 12 -13.45 -7.55 -15.40
N PHE A 13 -12.94 -7.06 -14.26
CA PHE A 13 -13.25 -7.65 -12.96
C PHE A 13 -14.47 -7.03 -12.29
N ASP A 14 -14.73 -5.75 -12.54
CA ASP A 14 -15.83 -4.99 -11.94
C ASP A 14 -16.69 -4.29 -13.02
N PRO A 15 -17.33 -5.06 -13.91
CA PRO A 15 -18.15 -4.48 -14.98
C PRO A 15 -19.30 -3.66 -14.39
N GLY A 16 -19.48 -2.45 -14.90
CA GLY A 16 -20.57 -1.55 -14.49
C GLY A 16 -20.30 -0.73 -13.22
N ARG A 17 -19.15 -0.86 -12.58
CA ARG A 17 -18.78 -0.06 -11.39
C ARG A 17 -17.99 1.23 -11.72
N GLY A 18 -17.92 1.61 -13.00
CA GLY A 18 -17.16 2.80 -13.39
C GLY A 18 -15.66 2.61 -13.17
N ARG A 19 -14.98 3.61 -12.63
CA ARG A 19 -13.54 3.57 -12.33
C ARG A 19 -13.24 3.01 -10.94
N TRP A 20 -13.80 1.84 -10.63
CA TRP A 20 -13.62 1.21 -9.32
C TRP A 20 -12.18 0.77 -9.10
N PRO A 21 -11.50 1.24 -8.04
CA PRO A 21 -10.09 0.89 -7.78
C PRO A 21 -9.90 -0.58 -7.43
N ALA A 22 -8.84 -1.20 -7.94
CA ALA A 22 -8.53 -2.60 -7.66
C ALA A 22 -8.33 -2.90 -6.17
N SER A 23 -7.76 -1.96 -5.42
CA SER A 23 -7.61 -2.05 -3.97
C SER A 23 -8.94 -2.13 -3.20
N LEU A 24 -10.05 -1.67 -3.81
CA LEU A 24 -11.40 -1.73 -3.24
C LEU A 24 -12.24 -2.85 -3.86
N SER A 25 -11.65 -3.65 -4.76
CA SER A 25 -12.36 -4.70 -5.49
C SER A 25 -12.29 -6.06 -4.79
N HIS A 26 -13.42 -6.53 -4.31
CA HIS A 26 -13.57 -7.89 -3.79
C HIS A 26 -13.23 -8.96 -4.87
N ASN A 27 -13.55 -8.68 -6.14
CA ASN A 27 -13.25 -9.60 -7.23
C ASN A 27 -11.75 -9.74 -7.46
N ILE A 28 -10.97 -8.67 -7.23
CA ILE A 28 -9.51 -8.69 -7.40
C ILE A 28 -8.83 -9.18 -6.12
N VAL A 29 -9.13 -8.59 -4.97
CA VAL A 29 -8.39 -8.89 -3.73
C VAL A 29 -8.80 -10.23 -3.14
N THR A 30 -10.08 -10.54 -3.06
CA THR A 30 -10.53 -11.83 -2.53
C THR A 30 -10.56 -12.89 -3.62
N LYS A 31 -11.41 -12.75 -4.64
CA LYS A 31 -11.63 -13.86 -5.59
C LYS A 31 -10.41 -14.19 -6.44
N LEU A 32 -9.70 -13.18 -6.97
CA LEU A 32 -8.52 -13.46 -7.77
C LEU A 32 -7.31 -13.77 -6.87
N LEU A 33 -6.89 -12.83 -6.02
CA LEU A 33 -5.63 -12.94 -5.26
C LEU A 33 -5.70 -14.06 -4.22
N ARG A 34 -6.78 -14.11 -3.40
CA ARG A 34 -6.90 -15.11 -2.33
C ARG A 34 -7.35 -16.47 -2.85
N ASP A 35 -8.51 -16.51 -3.55
CA ASP A 35 -9.16 -17.77 -3.87
C ASP A 35 -8.51 -18.47 -5.07
N GLN A 36 -8.26 -17.75 -6.18
CA GLN A 36 -7.73 -18.38 -7.40
C GLN A 36 -6.21 -18.53 -7.37
N LEU A 37 -5.47 -17.51 -6.88
CA LEU A 37 -4.01 -17.57 -6.82
C LEU A 37 -3.49 -18.17 -5.50
N GLY A 38 -4.36 -18.44 -4.53
CA GLY A 38 -3.99 -19.06 -3.26
C GLY A 38 -3.07 -18.22 -2.38
N TYR A 39 -3.14 -16.89 -2.49
CA TYR A 39 -2.24 -16.02 -1.75
C TYR A 39 -2.64 -15.89 -0.28
N GLU A 40 -1.79 -16.35 0.61
CA GLU A 40 -2.03 -16.37 2.06
C GLU A 40 -1.25 -15.29 2.84
N GLY A 41 -0.41 -14.50 2.18
CA GLY A 41 0.35 -13.42 2.81
C GLY A 41 -0.50 -12.18 3.12
N LEU A 42 0.12 -11.13 3.63
CA LEU A 42 -0.57 -9.85 3.85
C LEU A 42 -0.85 -9.13 2.54
N ALA A 43 -2.09 -8.68 2.36
CA ALA A 43 -2.45 -7.69 1.36
C ALA A 43 -2.61 -6.34 2.03
N MET A 44 -1.95 -5.32 1.49
CA MET A 44 -2.08 -3.94 1.93
C MET A 44 -2.50 -3.06 0.77
N THR A 45 -3.24 -2.02 1.04
CA THR A 45 -3.55 -1.04 -0.01
C THR A 45 -2.31 -0.19 -0.32
N ASP A 46 -2.26 0.43 -1.48
CA ASP A 46 -1.55 1.69 -1.64
C ASP A 46 -2.27 2.79 -0.84
N ASP A 47 -1.76 4.00 -0.83
CA ASP A 47 -2.24 5.09 0.02
C ASP A 47 -3.68 5.51 -0.33
N LEU A 48 -4.60 5.32 0.63
CA LEU A 48 -6.02 5.62 0.43
C LEU A 48 -6.36 7.12 0.45
N ASP A 49 -5.39 7.99 0.75
CA ASP A 49 -5.62 9.43 0.64
C ASP A 49 -5.21 10.02 -0.73
N MET A 50 -4.88 9.16 -1.70
CA MET A 50 -4.59 9.56 -3.08
C MET A 50 -5.85 9.95 -3.85
N GLY A 51 -5.68 10.85 -4.83
CA GLY A 51 -6.75 11.30 -5.72
C GLY A 51 -7.41 10.16 -6.51
N ALA A 52 -6.67 9.10 -6.84
CA ALA A 52 -7.23 7.92 -7.51
C ALA A 52 -8.34 7.20 -6.69
N ILE A 53 -8.39 7.43 -5.39
CA ILE A 53 -9.43 6.93 -4.49
C ILE A 53 -10.47 8.03 -4.24
N LEU A 54 -10.03 9.20 -3.77
CA LEU A 54 -10.92 10.24 -3.25
C LEU A 54 -11.75 10.94 -4.34
N ASN A 55 -11.39 10.79 -5.61
CA ASN A 55 -12.20 11.22 -6.74
C ASN A 55 -13.36 10.24 -7.05
N GLU A 56 -13.29 9.00 -6.58
CA GLU A 56 -14.26 7.96 -6.90
C GLU A 56 -15.18 7.63 -5.72
N VAL A 57 -14.66 7.70 -4.48
CA VAL A 57 -15.40 7.34 -3.27
C VAL A 57 -15.07 8.30 -2.12
N THR A 58 -15.93 8.33 -1.09
CA THR A 58 -15.60 9.02 0.16
C THR A 58 -14.49 8.31 0.92
N PHE A 59 -13.78 9.04 1.80
CA PHE A 59 -12.72 8.44 2.62
C PHE A 59 -13.24 7.30 3.51
N GLU A 60 -14.42 7.46 4.10
CA GLU A 60 -15.09 6.39 4.88
C GLU A 60 -15.31 5.14 4.04
N GLN A 61 -15.88 5.30 2.84
CA GLN A 61 -16.10 4.19 1.91
C GLN A 61 -14.78 3.52 1.52
N ALA A 62 -13.73 4.31 1.25
CA ALA A 62 -12.41 3.77 0.90
C ALA A 62 -11.88 2.83 2.00
N ILE A 63 -11.90 3.27 3.25
CA ILE A 63 -11.45 2.48 4.40
C ILE A 63 -12.26 1.19 4.56
N GLN A 64 -13.58 1.29 4.53
CA GLN A 64 -14.46 0.14 4.75
C GLN A 64 -14.40 -0.85 3.59
N GLU A 65 -14.46 -0.37 2.34
CA GLU A 65 -14.41 -1.24 1.16
C GLU A 65 -13.05 -1.89 0.97
N ALA A 66 -11.94 -1.24 1.32
CA ALA A 66 -10.61 -1.85 1.30
C ALA A 66 -10.54 -3.12 2.15
N VAL A 67 -11.06 -3.07 3.38
CA VAL A 67 -11.11 -4.24 4.28
C VAL A 67 -12.10 -5.27 3.77
N ARG A 68 -13.30 -4.85 3.34
CA ARG A 68 -14.31 -5.76 2.76
C ARG A 68 -13.83 -6.45 1.49
N ALA A 69 -12.98 -5.78 0.72
CA ALA A 69 -12.34 -6.37 -0.46
C ALA A 69 -11.35 -7.49 -0.11
N GLY A 70 -10.82 -7.54 1.12
CA GLY A 70 -9.89 -8.57 1.59
C GLY A 70 -8.47 -8.09 1.84
N ASN A 71 -8.22 -6.76 1.86
CA ASN A 71 -6.95 -6.25 2.35
C ASN A 71 -6.86 -6.39 3.87
N ASP A 72 -5.65 -6.61 4.36
CA ASP A 72 -5.34 -6.75 5.77
C ASP A 72 -4.91 -5.43 6.41
N LEU A 73 -4.27 -4.59 5.62
CA LEU A 73 -3.76 -3.29 6.05
C LEU A 73 -4.24 -2.20 5.11
N VAL A 74 -4.68 -1.09 5.68
CA VAL A 74 -5.02 0.13 4.94
C VAL A 74 -3.95 1.19 5.18
N MET A 75 -3.47 1.81 4.12
CA MET A 75 -2.36 2.77 4.17
C MET A 75 -2.89 4.20 4.12
N ILE A 76 -2.37 5.04 5.02
CA ILE A 76 -2.56 6.50 5.02
C ILE A 76 -1.16 7.11 5.18
N CYS A 77 -0.61 7.69 4.11
CA CYS A 77 0.81 8.01 4.07
C CYS A 77 1.10 9.52 4.10
N HIS A 78 0.19 10.36 3.61
CA HIS A 78 0.45 11.78 3.43
C HIS A 78 -0.23 12.64 4.50
N ARG A 79 -1.49 12.40 4.78
CA ARG A 79 -2.28 13.17 5.74
C ARG A 79 -2.43 12.39 7.05
N LEU A 80 -1.38 12.41 7.87
CA LEU A 80 -1.32 11.64 9.11
C LEU A 80 -2.45 11.97 10.10
N GLU A 81 -3.02 13.16 10.02
CA GLU A 81 -4.23 13.55 10.77
C GLU A 81 -5.46 12.71 10.41
N MET A 82 -5.46 12.10 9.21
CA MET A 82 -6.56 11.21 8.78
C MET A 82 -6.48 9.81 9.39
N VAL A 83 -5.36 9.44 10.02
CA VAL A 83 -5.17 8.10 10.61
C VAL A 83 -6.19 7.82 11.71
N GLU A 84 -6.45 8.80 12.58
CA GLU A 84 -7.44 8.62 13.65
C GLU A 84 -8.88 8.51 13.09
N LEU A 85 -9.18 9.27 12.05
CA LEU A 85 -10.46 9.15 11.34
C LEU A 85 -10.60 7.77 10.65
N ALA A 86 -9.52 7.29 10.00
CA ALA A 86 -9.50 5.95 9.42
C ALA A 86 -9.75 4.86 10.47
N ARG A 87 -9.14 4.99 11.66
CA ARG A 87 -9.36 4.07 12.78
C ARG A 87 -10.85 4.04 13.20
N GLN A 88 -11.50 5.19 13.29
CA GLN A 88 -12.94 5.28 13.60
C GLN A 88 -13.80 4.59 12.55
N HIS A 89 -13.49 4.78 11.26
CA HIS A 89 -14.21 4.12 10.17
C HIS A 89 -14.00 2.59 10.16
N LEU A 90 -12.81 2.11 10.60
CA LEU A 90 -12.55 0.68 10.76
C LEU A 90 -13.41 0.04 11.87
N GLU A 91 -13.74 0.76 12.93
CA GLU A 91 -14.62 0.27 14.01
C GLU A 91 -16.03 -0.07 13.51
N GLY A 92 -16.47 0.53 12.40
CA GLY A 92 -17.72 0.23 11.73
C GLY A 92 -17.68 -0.96 10.77
N VAL A 93 -16.52 -1.60 10.59
CA VAL A 93 -16.39 -2.77 9.71
C VAL A 93 -16.65 -4.04 10.49
N GLU A 94 -17.68 -4.77 10.09
CA GLU A 94 -18.02 -6.07 10.65
C GLU A 94 -17.86 -7.17 9.60
N GLY A 95 -17.75 -8.43 10.07
CA GLY A 95 -17.81 -9.59 9.21
C GLY A 95 -16.49 -10.35 9.05
N PRO A 96 -16.49 -11.41 8.24
CA PRO A 96 -15.39 -12.37 8.15
C PRO A 96 -14.11 -11.73 7.61
N ALA A 97 -14.19 -10.76 6.71
CA ALA A 97 -13.01 -10.12 6.11
C ALA A 97 -12.11 -9.45 7.16
N LEU A 98 -12.70 -8.75 8.15
CA LEU A 98 -11.94 -8.15 9.25
C LEU A 98 -11.32 -9.23 10.15
N HIS A 99 -12.06 -10.27 10.48
CA HIS A 99 -11.54 -11.38 11.29
C HIS A 99 -10.34 -12.04 10.60
N ASP A 100 -10.48 -12.38 9.33
CA ASP A 100 -9.42 -13.01 8.54
C ASP A 100 -8.18 -12.12 8.41
N ALA A 101 -8.38 -10.80 8.24
CA ALA A 101 -7.29 -9.82 8.24
C ALA A 101 -6.51 -9.85 9.57
N LEU A 102 -7.20 -9.80 10.70
CA LEU A 102 -6.58 -9.86 12.03
C LEU A 102 -5.78 -11.16 12.23
N VAL A 103 -6.32 -12.29 11.81
CA VAL A 103 -5.63 -13.59 11.86
C VAL A 103 -4.35 -13.58 11.04
N ARG A 104 -4.37 -13.05 9.81
CA ARG A 104 -3.18 -12.95 8.96
C ARG A 104 -2.14 -11.98 9.52
N ILE A 105 -2.57 -10.84 10.05
CA ILE A 105 -1.69 -9.87 10.73
C ILE A 105 -1.00 -10.54 11.92
N GLU A 106 -1.76 -11.20 12.78
CA GLU A 106 -1.20 -11.87 13.96
C GLU A 106 -0.21 -12.97 13.58
N ARG A 107 -0.56 -13.81 12.61
CA ARG A 107 0.33 -14.84 12.07
C ARG A 107 1.65 -14.25 11.55
N THR A 108 1.57 -13.13 10.86
CA THR A 108 2.76 -12.45 10.34
C THR A 108 3.60 -11.84 11.46
N LYS A 109 2.97 -11.17 12.43
CA LYS A 109 3.68 -10.62 13.60
C LYS A 109 4.43 -11.68 14.39
N LYS A 110 3.88 -12.88 14.56
CA LYS A 110 4.54 -14.00 15.25
C LYS A 110 5.82 -14.49 14.55
N ARG A 111 5.97 -14.19 13.26
CA ARG A 111 7.16 -14.55 12.46
C ARG A 111 8.25 -13.50 12.48
N LEU A 112 7.97 -12.32 13.03
CA LEU A 112 8.96 -11.25 13.13
C LEU A 112 10.05 -11.64 14.12
N VAL A 113 11.29 -11.48 13.70
CA VAL A 113 12.47 -11.64 14.55
C VAL A 113 12.91 -10.29 15.08
N LYS A 114 13.61 -10.31 16.22
CA LYS A 114 14.20 -9.09 16.75
C LYS A 114 15.18 -8.51 15.73
N PRO A 115 15.06 -7.24 15.35
CA PRO A 115 16.01 -6.62 14.42
C PRO A 115 17.42 -6.54 15.05
N ASP A 116 18.43 -6.59 14.19
CA ASP A 116 19.81 -6.29 14.57
C ASP A 116 19.90 -4.86 15.13
N ALA A 117 20.91 -4.65 15.99
CA ALA A 117 21.20 -3.30 16.47
C ALA A 117 21.60 -2.41 15.28
N PHE A 118 21.19 -1.14 15.33
CA PHE A 118 21.60 -0.17 14.32
C PHE A 118 23.12 -0.02 14.30
N SER A 119 23.71 -0.09 13.11
CA SER A 119 25.14 0.11 12.89
C SER A 119 25.37 1.26 11.90
N LEU A 120 26.02 2.31 12.37
CA LEU A 120 26.38 3.45 11.51
C LEU A 120 27.33 3.04 10.38
N ASP A 121 28.27 2.13 10.67
CA ASP A 121 29.22 1.63 9.67
C ASP A 121 28.53 0.86 8.57
N ARG A 122 27.58 -0.01 8.92
CA ARG A 122 26.75 -0.73 7.94
C ARG A 122 25.88 0.21 7.11
N PHE A 123 25.30 1.21 7.74
CA PHE A 123 24.52 2.23 7.03
C PHE A 123 25.38 3.01 6.02
N ALA A 124 26.61 3.43 6.43
CA ALA A 124 27.54 4.10 5.56
C ALA A 124 28.01 3.21 4.39
N ALA A 125 28.27 1.90 4.66
CA ALA A 125 28.63 0.95 3.63
C ALA A 125 27.51 0.76 2.58
N ILE A 126 26.26 0.61 3.02
CA ILE A 126 25.10 0.52 2.11
C ILE A 126 24.96 1.78 1.25
N ASN A 127 25.07 2.96 1.85
CA ASN A 127 25.02 4.22 1.09
C ASN A 127 26.14 4.31 0.05
N LYS A 128 27.34 3.83 0.38
CA LYS A 128 28.42 3.76 -0.58
C LYS A 128 28.12 2.81 -1.74
N GLU A 129 27.60 1.62 -1.48
CA GLU A 129 27.21 0.66 -2.51
C GLU A 129 26.13 1.24 -3.44
N ILE A 130 25.13 1.93 -2.88
CA ILE A 130 24.10 2.64 -3.66
C ILE A 130 24.73 3.71 -4.54
N TRP A 131 25.66 4.49 -4.00
CA TRP A 131 26.39 5.50 -4.76
C TRP A 131 27.21 4.88 -5.89
N ASP A 132 27.99 3.83 -5.61
CA ASP A 132 28.80 3.13 -6.60
C ASP A 132 27.92 2.57 -7.74
N LEU A 133 26.76 1.99 -7.40
CA LEU A 133 25.76 1.53 -8.38
C LEU A 133 25.24 2.68 -9.25
N ARG A 134 24.90 3.82 -8.65
CA ARG A 134 24.46 5.00 -9.40
C ARG A 134 25.55 5.50 -10.37
N VAL A 135 26.78 5.56 -9.92
CA VAL A 135 27.93 5.97 -10.75
C VAL A 135 28.13 4.99 -11.91
N ALA A 136 28.07 3.69 -11.63
CA ALA A 136 28.21 2.65 -12.65
C ALA A 136 27.10 2.71 -13.72
N THR A 137 25.89 3.15 -13.34
CA THR A 137 24.71 3.20 -14.22
C THR A 137 24.60 4.53 -14.98
N LEU A 138 24.83 5.65 -14.31
CA LEU A 138 24.53 7.00 -14.78
C LEU A 138 25.79 7.84 -15.09
N GLY A 139 27.00 7.32 -14.77
CA GLY A 139 28.23 8.08 -14.73
C GLY A 139 28.28 9.03 -13.52
N GLU A 140 29.44 9.62 -13.22
CA GLU A 140 29.59 10.49 -12.06
C GLU A 140 28.70 11.72 -12.09
N GLU A 141 28.54 12.35 -13.26
CA GLU A 141 27.74 13.55 -13.41
C GLU A 141 26.24 13.23 -13.19
N GLY A 142 25.73 12.18 -13.82
CA GLY A 142 24.34 11.72 -13.63
C GLY A 142 24.06 11.25 -12.20
N ALA A 143 25.04 10.62 -11.55
CA ALA A 143 24.90 10.19 -10.15
C ALA A 143 24.77 11.36 -9.15
N ARG A 144 25.34 12.53 -9.47
CA ARG A 144 25.24 13.75 -8.65
C ARG A 144 23.95 14.53 -8.86
N GLN A 145 23.23 14.25 -9.95
CA GLN A 145 21.93 14.89 -10.15
C GLN A 145 20.93 14.30 -9.13
N LEU A 146 20.27 15.18 -8.38
CA LEU A 146 19.16 14.81 -7.54
C LEU A 146 18.04 14.26 -8.43
N SER A 147 17.26 13.30 -7.92
CA SER A 147 16.13 12.77 -8.67
C SER A 147 15.24 13.91 -9.16
N VAL A 148 14.69 13.74 -10.37
CA VAL A 148 13.86 14.74 -11.06
C VAL A 148 12.47 14.93 -10.40
N GLU A 149 12.23 14.32 -9.29
CA GLU A 149 11.09 14.66 -8.43
C GLU A 149 11.38 16.03 -7.84
N ASP A 150 10.85 17.03 -8.50
CA ASP A 150 11.01 18.45 -8.12
C ASP A 150 10.20 18.83 -6.88
N GLY A 151 9.63 17.86 -6.16
CA GLY A 151 8.79 18.07 -4.99
C GLY A 151 7.49 18.81 -5.29
N LYS A 152 7.16 19.03 -6.57
CA LYS A 152 5.98 19.78 -6.99
C LYS A 152 4.77 18.89 -7.25
N ARG A 153 4.95 17.57 -7.42
CA ARG A 153 3.84 16.63 -7.51
C ARG A 153 3.54 16.05 -6.13
N SER A 154 2.39 16.40 -5.61
CA SER A 154 1.81 15.70 -4.47
C SER A 154 1.06 14.47 -4.99
N PRO A 155 1.31 13.26 -4.48
CA PRO A 155 0.49 12.07 -4.78
C PRO A 155 -0.97 12.24 -4.36
N VAL A 156 -1.26 13.25 -3.53
CA VAL A 156 -2.60 13.62 -3.05
C VAL A 156 -3.27 14.63 -3.97
N GLU A 157 -2.60 15.10 -5.04
CA GLU A 157 -3.24 15.98 -6.00
C GLU A 157 -4.44 15.30 -6.64
N LEU A 158 -5.57 15.98 -6.57
CA LEU A 158 -6.77 15.63 -7.31
C LEU A 158 -6.50 15.88 -8.80
N TYR A 159 -6.47 14.84 -9.60
CA TYR A 159 -6.33 14.91 -11.05
C TYR A 159 -7.66 15.29 -11.69
#